data_3bb86fd38fa416397d28cefa24e1a448
#
_entry.id   3bb86fd38fa416397d28cefa24e1a448
#
_cell.length_a   1.000
_cell.length_b   1.000
_cell.length_c   1.000
_cell.angle_alpha   90.00
_cell.angle_beta   90.00
_cell.angle_gamma   90.00
#
_symmetry.space_group_name_H-M   'P 1'
#
loop_
_entity.id
_entity.type
_entity.pdbx_description
1 polymer ?
#
loop_
_entity_poly.entity_id
_entity_poly.type
_entity_poly.pdbx_seq_one_letter_code
_entity_poly.pdbx_strand_id
1 'polypeptide(L)'
;MMNKFKSRTFLVLLAALACLALFFSGCAAAKKLSAADILSKTKLEFVSMSLDSATLNKDLFPKSDDLMKGLLPNPHVVALVQDFARGILEKEIGKAYLTVGLNAKNTGEDTLWIRGLMANLVLDSLMELPVALRDSVKLVPGDNQVILVTEMPIDRRIFKLMDVNVVHIVGRMDVALKAQAEAFTLDFDMDRKISQEEKQALADKARTSVLDNIVSDWVGAIGF
;
A
#
# COMPACT_ATOMS: atom_id res chain seq x y z
N MET A 1 -60.78 -38.77 11.35
CA MET A 1 -60.76 -37.32 11.24
C MET A 1 -59.42 -36.67 11.72
N MET A 2 -58.43 -37.43 12.20
CA MET A 2 -57.20 -36.94 12.83
C MET A 2 -56.03 -36.55 11.87
N ASN A 3 -56.08 -36.92 10.59
CA ASN A 3 -54.97 -36.69 9.65
C ASN A 3 -54.98 -35.32 8.93
N LYS A 4 -56.12 -34.64 8.88
CA LYS A 4 -56.23 -33.33 8.22
C LYS A 4 -55.68 -32.16 9.07
N PHE A 5 -55.63 -32.34 10.38
CA PHE A 5 -55.12 -31.28 11.28
C PHE A 5 -53.59 -31.21 11.30
N LYS A 6 -52.90 -32.36 11.22
CA LYS A 6 -51.44 -32.42 11.17
C LYS A 6 -50.84 -31.82 9.88
N SER A 7 -51.57 -31.94 8.74
CA SER A 7 -51.14 -31.41 7.44
C SER A 7 -51.20 -29.88 7.38
N ARG A 8 -52.20 -29.25 8.01
CA ARG A 8 -52.34 -27.79 8.01
C ARG A 8 -51.31 -27.10 8.89
N THR A 9 -50.97 -27.63 10.05
CA THR A 9 -49.91 -27.11 10.94
C THR A 9 -48.54 -27.25 10.30
N PHE A 10 -48.29 -28.36 9.59
CA PHE A 10 -47.01 -28.56 8.88
C PHE A 10 -46.85 -27.57 7.72
N LEU A 11 -47.90 -27.28 6.97
CA LEU A 11 -47.89 -26.31 5.87
C LEU A 11 -47.66 -24.88 6.36
N VAL A 12 -48.26 -24.50 7.50
CA VAL A 12 -48.06 -23.18 8.11
C VAL A 12 -46.62 -23.04 8.63
N LEU A 13 -46.06 -24.11 9.21
CA LEU A 13 -44.67 -24.09 9.70
C LEU A 13 -43.66 -23.95 8.54
N LEU A 14 -43.94 -24.65 7.44
CA LEU A 14 -43.10 -24.60 6.22
C LEU A 14 -43.17 -23.22 5.55
N ALA A 15 -44.35 -22.60 5.51
CA ALA A 15 -44.50 -21.23 5.01
C ALA A 15 -43.81 -20.20 5.89
N ALA A 16 -43.90 -20.37 7.22
CA ALA A 16 -43.20 -19.49 8.16
C ALA A 16 -41.67 -19.61 8.03
N LEU A 17 -41.14 -20.83 7.86
CA LEU A 17 -39.70 -21.06 7.62
C LEU A 17 -39.23 -20.46 6.29
N ALA A 18 -40.04 -20.60 5.22
CA ALA A 18 -39.75 -20.00 3.93
C ALA A 18 -39.76 -18.47 3.98
N CYS A 19 -40.70 -17.87 4.69
CA CYS A 19 -40.73 -16.42 4.93
C CYS A 19 -39.50 -15.96 5.72
N LEU A 20 -39.09 -16.67 6.80
CA LEU A 20 -37.89 -16.36 7.55
C LEU A 20 -36.64 -16.43 6.66
N ALA A 21 -36.51 -17.46 5.82
CA ALA A 21 -35.37 -17.60 4.90
C ALA A 21 -35.33 -16.47 3.87
N LEU A 22 -36.47 -15.99 3.39
CA LEU A 22 -36.56 -14.83 2.49
C LEU A 22 -36.20 -13.51 3.18
N PHE A 23 -36.53 -13.32 4.46
CA PHE A 23 -36.15 -12.14 5.23
C PHE A 23 -34.64 -12.09 5.47
N PHE A 24 -33.99 -13.22 5.78
CA PHE A 24 -32.55 -13.27 5.96
C PHE A 24 -31.76 -13.05 4.66
N SER A 25 -32.24 -13.61 3.55
CA SER A 25 -31.63 -13.40 2.24
C SER A 25 -31.81 -11.96 1.72
N GLY A 26 -32.97 -11.35 1.99
CA GLY A 26 -33.25 -9.97 1.60
C GLY A 26 -32.34 -8.94 2.27
N CYS A 27 -32.03 -9.12 3.55
CA CYS A 27 -31.13 -8.21 4.27
C CYS A 27 -29.68 -8.26 3.75
N ALA A 28 -29.17 -9.43 3.39
CA ALA A 28 -27.84 -9.57 2.82
C ALA A 28 -27.74 -8.98 1.41
N ALA A 29 -28.77 -9.19 0.59
CA ALA A 29 -28.85 -8.62 -0.75
C ALA A 29 -29.00 -7.08 -0.71
N ALA A 30 -29.83 -6.55 0.18
CA ALA A 30 -30.00 -5.10 0.37
C ALA A 30 -28.71 -4.43 0.85
N LYS A 31 -27.95 -5.07 1.75
CA LYS A 31 -26.64 -4.57 2.19
C LYS A 31 -25.64 -4.55 1.04
N LYS A 32 -25.57 -5.60 0.20
CA LYS A 32 -24.68 -5.65 -0.97
C LYS A 32 -25.04 -4.58 -2.00
N LEU A 33 -26.33 -4.34 -2.26
CA LEU A 33 -26.79 -3.28 -3.15
C LEU A 33 -26.44 -1.90 -2.62
N SER A 34 -26.60 -1.67 -1.32
CA SER A 34 -26.22 -0.43 -0.67
C SER A 34 -24.70 -0.19 -0.75
N ALA A 35 -23.90 -1.23 -0.53
CA ALA A 35 -22.46 -1.14 -0.69
C ALA A 35 -22.04 -0.83 -2.13
N ALA A 36 -22.63 -1.51 -3.11
CA ALA A 36 -22.36 -1.28 -4.53
C ALA A 36 -22.77 0.15 -4.96
N ASP A 37 -23.88 0.68 -4.45
CA ASP A 37 -24.32 2.06 -4.71
C ASP A 37 -23.31 3.07 -4.13
N ILE A 38 -22.86 2.86 -2.90
CA ILE A 38 -21.89 3.73 -2.25
C ILE A 38 -20.55 3.72 -2.96
N LEU A 39 -20.15 2.57 -3.46
CA LEU A 39 -18.91 2.42 -4.20
C LEU A 39 -18.95 3.03 -5.59
N SER A 40 -20.07 2.97 -6.26
CA SER A 40 -20.27 3.71 -7.52
C SER A 40 -20.07 5.22 -7.32
N LYS A 41 -20.23 5.71 -6.09
CA LYS A 41 -20.03 7.09 -5.66
C LYS A 41 -18.61 7.37 -5.14
N THR A 42 -17.77 6.35 -4.98
CA THR A 42 -16.38 6.51 -4.53
C THR A 42 -15.43 6.32 -5.70
N LYS A 43 -14.66 7.35 -6.03
CA LYS A 43 -13.63 7.29 -7.06
C LYS A 43 -12.27 7.30 -6.39
N LEU A 44 -11.42 6.36 -6.78
CA LEU A 44 -10.02 6.34 -6.38
C LEU A 44 -9.17 6.93 -7.52
N GLU A 45 -8.28 7.83 -7.15
CA GLU A 45 -7.33 8.43 -8.08
C GLU A 45 -5.93 8.36 -7.46
N PHE A 46 -4.95 7.96 -8.23
CA PHE A 46 -3.56 8.03 -7.83
C PHE A 46 -3.09 9.49 -7.89
N VAL A 47 -2.58 10.00 -6.78
CA VAL A 47 -2.15 11.41 -6.66
C VAL A 47 -0.65 11.54 -6.73
N SER A 48 0.07 10.75 -5.94
CA SER A 48 1.51 10.90 -5.79
C SER A 48 2.19 9.60 -5.40
N MET A 49 3.48 9.52 -5.69
CA MET A 49 4.39 8.55 -5.15
C MET A 49 5.63 9.29 -4.65
N SER A 50 6.04 9.03 -3.43
CA SER A 50 7.23 9.65 -2.83
C SER A 50 8.07 8.63 -2.11
N LEU A 51 9.35 8.90 -2.03
CA LEU A 51 10.27 8.18 -1.17
C LEU A 51 10.37 8.95 0.16
N ASP A 52 10.05 8.29 1.25
CA ASP A 52 10.04 8.93 2.58
C ASP A 52 11.42 8.89 3.22
N SER A 53 12.00 7.69 3.26
CA SER A 53 13.29 7.44 3.88
C SER A 53 13.98 6.22 3.26
N ALA A 54 15.25 6.06 3.57
CA ALA A 54 16.02 4.89 3.25
C ALA A 54 16.74 4.40 4.51
N THR A 55 16.93 3.11 4.64
CA THR A 55 17.76 2.49 5.67
C THR A 55 18.78 1.58 5.03
N LEU A 56 20.01 1.64 5.48
CA LEU A 56 21.07 0.77 5.00
C LEU A 56 21.25 -0.44 5.91
N ASN A 57 21.71 -1.53 5.34
CA ASN A 57 22.03 -2.71 6.11
C ASN A 57 23.32 -2.45 6.89
N LYS A 58 23.23 -2.36 8.22
CA LYS A 58 24.33 -2.06 9.11
C LYS A 58 25.47 -3.09 9.04
N ASP A 59 25.17 -4.31 8.61
CA ASP A 59 26.19 -5.36 8.45
C ASP A 59 27.16 -5.10 7.29
N LEU A 60 26.80 -4.18 6.37
CA LEU A 60 27.68 -3.76 5.27
C LEU A 60 28.74 -2.73 5.73
N PHE A 61 28.53 -2.11 6.91
CA PHE A 61 29.43 -1.13 7.45
C PHE A 61 30.28 -1.75 8.56
N PRO A 62 31.57 -1.47 8.60
CA PRO A 62 32.45 -1.98 9.65
C PRO A 62 31.98 -1.42 11.02
N LYS A 63 32.09 -2.26 12.03
CA LYS A 63 31.86 -1.84 13.41
C LYS A 63 32.90 -0.81 13.81
N SER A 64 32.53 0.13 14.70
CA SER A 64 33.38 1.24 15.17
C SER A 64 34.78 0.79 15.64
N ASP A 65 34.91 -0.41 16.17
CA ASP A 65 36.20 -0.97 16.66
C ASP A 65 37.21 -1.22 15.54
N ASP A 66 36.77 -1.44 14.31
CA ASP A 66 37.62 -1.64 13.15
C ASP A 66 38.08 -0.30 12.52
N LEU A 67 37.30 0.77 12.72
CA LEU A 67 37.63 2.11 12.22
C LEU A 67 38.71 2.83 13.04
N MET A 68 38.83 2.48 14.33
CA MET A 68 39.87 3.04 15.19
C MET A 68 41.31 2.61 14.82
N LYS A 69 41.44 1.59 13.97
CA LYS A 69 42.74 1.05 13.55
C LYS A 69 43.35 1.74 12.31
N GLY A 70 42.63 2.64 11.66
CA GLY A 70 43.14 3.33 10.49
C GLY A 70 42.36 4.60 10.15
N LEU A 71 43.07 5.71 9.99
CA LEU A 71 42.56 7.03 9.58
C LEU A 71 41.98 7.06 8.13
N LEU A 72 41.86 5.94 7.45
CA LEU A 72 41.37 5.87 6.07
C LEU A 72 39.97 5.26 6.03
N PRO A 73 39.07 5.80 5.16
CA PRO A 73 37.77 5.22 4.94
C PRO A 73 37.91 3.72 4.57
N ASN A 74 37.06 2.90 5.16
CA ASN A 74 37.05 1.48 4.83
C ASN A 74 36.92 1.29 3.31
N PRO A 75 37.84 0.55 2.66
CA PRO A 75 37.80 0.32 1.21
C PRO A 75 36.45 -0.20 0.70
N HIS A 76 35.77 -1.00 1.52
CA HIS A 76 34.43 -1.53 1.18
C HIS A 76 33.35 -0.43 1.13
N VAL A 77 33.39 0.54 2.04
CA VAL A 77 32.45 1.69 2.03
C VAL A 77 32.75 2.59 0.83
N VAL A 78 34.04 2.84 0.54
CA VAL A 78 34.43 3.62 -0.64
C VAL A 78 33.96 2.94 -1.93
N ALA A 79 34.17 1.64 -2.04
CA ALA A 79 33.71 0.86 -3.18
C ALA A 79 32.17 0.93 -3.30
N LEU A 80 31.45 0.76 -2.21
CA LEU A 80 29.98 0.84 -2.18
C LEU A 80 29.48 2.20 -2.66
N VAL A 81 30.08 3.30 -2.19
CA VAL A 81 29.74 4.66 -2.64
C VAL A 81 30.04 4.82 -4.13
N GLN A 82 31.18 4.31 -4.61
CA GLN A 82 31.52 4.36 -6.01
C GLN A 82 30.56 3.53 -6.88
N ASP A 83 30.21 2.34 -6.44
CA ASP A 83 29.27 1.47 -7.15
C ASP A 83 27.87 2.08 -7.18
N PHE A 84 27.43 2.69 -6.06
CA PHE A 84 26.20 3.45 -6.01
C PHE A 84 26.23 4.65 -6.96
N ALA A 85 27.30 5.44 -6.93
CA ALA A 85 27.46 6.60 -7.81
C ALA A 85 27.48 6.22 -9.31
N ARG A 86 27.99 5.03 -9.63
CA ARG A 86 28.02 4.47 -11.00
C ARG A 86 26.75 3.75 -11.41
N GLY A 87 25.81 3.54 -10.48
CA GLY A 87 24.59 2.75 -10.74
C GLY A 87 24.81 1.25 -10.89
N ILE A 88 25.90 0.70 -10.31
CA ILE A 88 26.33 -0.71 -10.46
C ILE A 88 26.13 -1.51 -9.17
N LEU A 89 25.07 -1.25 -8.41
CA LEU A 89 24.81 -2.05 -7.22
C LEU A 89 24.41 -3.48 -7.60
N GLU A 90 25.28 -4.46 -7.33
CA GLU A 90 25.01 -5.86 -7.59
C GLU A 90 24.19 -6.52 -6.47
N LYS A 91 24.28 -5.98 -5.25
CA LYS A 91 23.63 -6.54 -4.05
C LYS A 91 22.68 -5.51 -3.45
N GLU A 92 21.68 -6.02 -2.76
CA GLU A 92 20.82 -5.19 -1.90
C GLU A 92 21.64 -4.62 -0.74
N ILE A 93 21.62 -3.30 -0.62
CA ILE A 93 22.36 -2.58 0.43
C ILE A 93 21.47 -2.02 1.52
N GLY A 94 20.15 -2.12 1.36
CA GLY A 94 19.19 -1.58 2.30
C GLY A 94 17.78 -1.57 1.75
N LYS A 95 16.92 -0.81 2.42
CA LYS A 95 15.52 -0.65 2.07
C LYS A 95 15.15 0.82 1.92
N ALA A 96 14.38 1.14 0.92
CA ALA A 96 13.73 2.42 0.73
C ALA A 96 12.24 2.29 1.07
N TYR A 97 11.70 3.27 1.78
CA TYR A 97 10.29 3.32 2.17
C TYR A 97 9.57 4.28 1.25
N LEU A 98 8.57 3.75 0.54
CA LEU A 98 7.75 4.50 -0.40
C LEU A 98 6.37 4.76 0.17
N THR A 99 5.88 5.96 -0.05
CA THR A 99 4.49 6.35 0.21
C THR A 99 3.78 6.60 -1.09
N VAL A 100 2.62 5.97 -1.24
CA VAL A 100 1.71 6.16 -2.36
C VAL A 100 0.48 6.88 -1.86
N GLY A 101 0.24 8.08 -2.38
CA GLY A 101 -0.93 8.88 -2.09
C GLY A 101 -2.05 8.62 -3.09
N LEU A 102 -3.21 8.24 -2.59
CA LEU A 102 -4.44 8.15 -3.36
C LEU A 102 -5.42 9.22 -2.89
N ASN A 103 -6.21 9.76 -3.80
CA ASN A 103 -7.40 10.55 -3.48
C ASN A 103 -8.63 9.63 -3.60
N ALA A 104 -9.37 9.49 -2.51
CA ALA A 104 -10.65 8.80 -2.49
C ALA A 104 -11.77 9.83 -2.44
N LYS A 105 -12.37 10.13 -3.58
CA LYS A 105 -13.49 11.07 -3.68
C LYS A 105 -14.79 10.36 -3.37
N ASN A 106 -15.40 10.69 -2.25
CA ASN A 106 -16.72 10.22 -1.86
C ASN A 106 -17.79 11.22 -2.34
N THR A 107 -18.51 10.89 -3.40
CA THR A 107 -19.58 11.72 -3.95
C THR A 107 -20.94 11.47 -3.30
N GLY A 108 -21.02 10.55 -2.34
CA GLY A 108 -22.21 10.27 -1.54
C GLY A 108 -22.32 11.22 -0.34
N GLU A 109 -23.47 11.16 0.35
CA GLU A 109 -23.72 11.92 1.57
C GLU A 109 -23.27 11.20 2.83
N ASP A 110 -23.08 9.88 2.73
CA ASP A 110 -22.72 9.03 3.85
C ASP A 110 -21.21 8.94 4.02
N THR A 111 -20.79 8.79 5.28
CA THR A 111 -19.40 8.51 5.63
C THR A 111 -19.11 7.02 5.50
N LEU A 112 -17.98 6.70 4.88
CA LEU A 112 -17.46 5.35 4.72
C LEU A 112 -16.18 5.14 5.52
N TRP A 113 -15.79 3.88 5.69
CA TRP A 113 -14.56 3.52 6.36
C TRP A 113 -13.79 2.51 5.49
N ILE A 114 -12.57 2.86 5.08
CA ILE A 114 -11.62 1.88 4.55
C ILE A 114 -10.91 1.26 5.75
N ARG A 115 -11.16 -0.02 6.02
CA ARG A 115 -10.56 -0.74 7.15
C ARG A 115 -9.26 -1.42 6.79
N GLY A 116 -9.12 -1.83 5.57
CA GLY A 116 -7.94 -2.47 5.04
C GLY A 116 -7.84 -2.21 3.54
N LEU A 117 -6.62 -2.12 3.07
CA LEU A 117 -6.32 -2.09 1.65
C LEU A 117 -5.00 -2.83 1.46
N MET A 118 -5.02 -3.81 0.58
CA MET A 118 -3.85 -4.55 0.15
C MET A 118 -3.82 -4.56 -1.37
N ALA A 119 -2.70 -4.16 -1.93
CA ALA A 119 -2.52 -4.09 -3.36
C ALA A 119 -1.08 -4.38 -3.75
N ASN A 120 -0.87 -4.56 -5.04
CA ASN A 120 0.43 -4.62 -5.66
C ASN A 120 0.65 -3.34 -6.47
N LEU A 121 1.74 -2.68 -6.19
CA LEU A 121 2.26 -1.56 -6.97
C LEU A 121 3.22 -2.12 -8.01
N VAL A 122 2.82 -2.08 -9.26
CA VAL A 122 3.63 -2.57 -10.39
C VAL A 122 4.25 -1.36 -11.09
N LEU A 123 5.57 -1.31 -11.11
CA LEU A 123 6.36 -0.24 -11.73
C LEU A 123 6.82 -0.70 -13.12
N ASP A 124 5.99 -0.54 -14.15
CA ASP A 124 6.18 -1.14 -15.47
C ASP A 124 6.56 -2.64 -15.35
N SER A 125 7.61 -3.06 -16.06
CA SER A 125 8.20 -4.41 -15.95
C SER A 125 9.37 -4.48 -14.97
N LEU A 126 9.63 -3.40 -14.22
CA LEU A 126 10.82 -3.30 -13.36
C LEU A 126 10.68 -4.10 -12.08
N MET A 127 9.57 -3.91 -11.37
CA MET A 127 9.28 -4.59 -10.11
C MET A 127 7.81 -4.50 -9.73
N GLU A 128 7.43 -5.40 -8.85
CA GLU A 128 6.15 -5.42 -8.17
C GLU A 128 6.39 -5.34 -6.66
N LEU A 129 5.68 -4.44 -5.98
CA LEU A 129 5.83 -4.17 -4.56
C LEU A 129 4.48 -4.31 -3.87
N PRO A 130 4.38 -5.08 -2.78
CA PRO A 130 3.16 -5.10 -1.99
C PRO A 130 2.98 -3.77 -1.28
N VAL A 131 1.81 -3.17 -1.41
CA VAL A 131 1.42 -1.94 -0.70
C VAL A 131 0.24 -2.22 0.21
N ALA A 132 0.23 -1.57 1.35
CA ALA A 132 -0.84 -1.72 2.31
C ALA A 132 -1.22 -0.37 2.93
N LEU A 133 -2.46 -0.30 3.40
CA LEU A 133 -2.93 0.81 4.21
C LEU A 133 -2.28 0.72 5.60
N ARG A 134 -1.71 1.81 6.07
CA ARG A 134 -1.12 1.87 7.42
C ARG A 134 -2.20 1.84 8.49
N ASP A 135 -3.20 2.71 8.35
CA ASP A 135 -4.28 2.88 9.30
C ASP A 135 -5.62 2.97 8.59
N SER A 136 -6.71 2.57 9.26
CA SER A 136 -8.05 2.70 8.69
C SER A 136 -8.38 4.17 8.42
N VAL A 137 -9.01 4.43 7.29
CA VAL A 137 -9.35 5.79 6.83
C VAL A 137 -10.84 5.99 6.83
N LYS A 138 -11.27 7.10 7.42
CA LYS A 138 -12.64 7.57 7.36
C LYS A 138 -12.81 8.44 6.11
N LEU A 139 -13.66 8.01 5.18
CA LEU A 139 -14.01 8.76 3.98
C LEU A 139 -15.25 9.59 4.24
N VAL A 140 -15.07 10.87 4.48
CA VAL A 140 -16.19 11.84 4.55
C VAL A 140 -16.64 12.22 3.13
N PRO A 141 -17.85 12.78 2.95
CA PRO A 141 -18.24 13.35 1.67
C PRO A 141 -17.19 14.35 1.14
N GLY A 142 -16.84 14.23 -0.14
CA GLY A 142 -15.79 15.01 -0.78
C GLY A 142 -14.46 14.25 -0.96
N ASP A 143 -13.37 14.98 -1.04
CA ASP A 143 -12.03 14.45 -1.27
C ASP A 143 -11.37 13.98 0.03
N ASN A 144 -10.78 12.78 0.01
CA ASN A 144 -10.13 12.17 1.16
C ASN A 144 -8.77 11.61 0.74
N GLN A 145 -7.75 11.86 1.53
CA GLN A 145 -6.43 11.29 1.30
C GLN A 145 -6.34 9.87 1.88
N VAL A 146 -5.85 8.95 1.07
CA VAL A 146 -5.52 7.56 1.48
C VAL A 146 -4.04 7.33 1.23
N ILE A 147 -3.33 6.91 2.25
CA ILE A 147 -1.87 6.71 2.20
C ILE A 147 -1.56 5.23 2.30
N LEU A 148 -0.88 4.72 1.28
CA LEU A 148 -0.32 3.38 1.25
C LEU A 148 1.19 3.44 1.46
N VAL A 149 1.74 2.43 2.08
CA VAL A 149 3.18 2.33 2.33
C VAL A 149 3.72 1.01 1.80
N THR A 150 4.97 1.04 1.35
CA THR A 150 5.69 -0.15 0.91
C THR A 150 7.19 -0.01 1.13
N GLU A 151 7.88 -1.13 1.10
CA GLU A 151 9.33 -1.21 1.13
C GLU A 151 9.86 -1.65 -0.24
N MET A 152 10.90 -0.99 -0.70
CA MET A 152 11.62 -1.33 -1.92
C MET A 152 13.08 -1.63 -1.58
N PRO A 153 13.68 -2.72 -2.07
CA PRO A 153 15.09 -2.98 -1.88
C PRO A 153 15.95 -1.94 -2.60
N ILE A 154 17.01 -1.47 -1.94
CA ILE A 154 18.02 -0.58 -2.53
C ILE A 154 19.05 -1.46 -3.22
N ASP A 155 18.84 -1.70 -4.50
CA ASP A 155 19.75 -2.40 -5.41
C ASP A 155 19.80 -1.68 -6.77
N ARG A 156 20.36 -2.32 -7.79
CA ARG A 156 20.45 -1.75 -9.14
C ARG A 156 19.11 -1.25 -9.71
N ARG A 157 17.98 -1.73 -9.20
CA ARG A 157 16.64 -1.32 -9.71
C ARG A 157 16.27 0.10 -9.32
N ILE A 158 16.86 0.63 -8.24
CA ILE A 158 16.60 2.02 -7.82
C ILE A 158 17.01 3.03 -8.90
N PHE A 159 18.07 2.72 -9.67
CA PHE A 159 18.53 3.59 -10.76
C PHE A 159 17.63 3.54 -11.99
N LYS A 160 16.84 2.48 -12.11
CA LYS A 160 15.88 2.30 -13.20
C LYS A 160 14.52 2.92 -12.93
N LEU A 161 14.31 3.53 -11.74
CA LEU A 161 13.07 4.26 -11.45
C LEU A 161 12.81 5.38 -12.45
N MET A 162 13.87 5.95 -13.04
CA MET A 162 13.76 6.95 -14.10
C MET A 162 13.16 6.39 -15.41
N ASP A 163 13.25 5.09 -15.62
CA ASP A 163 12.74 4.43 -16.82
C ASP A 163 11.25 4.07 -16.68
N VAL A 164 10.69 4.13 -15.46
CA VAL A 164 9.29 3.81 -15.19
C VAL A 164 8.37 4.87 -15.79
N ASN A 165 7.47 4.47 -16.67
CA ASN A 165 6.53 5.36 -17.35
C ASN A 165 5.11 5.24 -16.81
N VAL A 166 4.73 4.02 -16.39
CA VAL A 166 3.41 3.72 -15.89
C VAL A 166 3.53 3.03 -14.53
N VAL A 167 2.72 3.47 -13.61
CA VAL A 167 2.48 2.79 -12.34
C VAL A 167 1.10 2.19 -12.40
N HIS A 168 1.02 0.90 -12.15
CA HIS A 168 -0.21 0.15 -12.07
C HIS A 168 -0.43 -0.30 -10.63
N ILE A 169 -1.63 -0.08 -10.08
CA ILE A 169 -1.98 -0.50 -8.73
C ILE A 169 -3.21 -1.39 -8.83
N VAL A 170 -3.03 -2.64 -8.50
CA VAL A 170 -4.11 -3.64 -8.50
C VAL A 170 -4.24 -4.27 -7.13
N GLY A 171 -5.47 -4.34 -6.63
CA GLY A 171 -5.67 -4.88 -5.30
C GLY A 171 -7.11 -4.91 -4.85
N ARG A 172 -7.28 -5.02 -3.54
CA ARG A 172 -8.57 -5.05 -2.89
C ARG A 172 -8.58 -4.17 -1.64
N MET A 173 -9.75 -3.59 -1.38
CA MET A 173 -9.98 -2.81 -0.17
C MET A 173 -11.23 -3.29 0.54
N ASP A 174 -11.20 -3.21 1.86
CA ASP A 174 -12.31 -3.53 2.74
C ASP A 174 -13.00 -2.23 3.16
N VAL A 175 -14.23 -2.04 2.70
CA VAL A 175 -15.02 -0.84 2.97
C VAL A 175 -16.20 -1.17 3.87
N ALA A 176 -16.44 -0.35 4.88
CA ALA A 176 -17.56 -0.47 5.80
C ALA A 176 -18.38 0.81 5.87
N LEU A 177 -19.69 0.67 6.05
CA LEU A 177 -20.62 1.80 6.21
C LEU A 177 -20.50 2.48 7.58
N LYS A 178 -19.99 1.77 8.57
CA LYS A 178 -19.76 2.25 9.95
C LYS A 178 -18.47 1.65 10.47
N ALA A 179 -17.83 2.32 11.42
CA ALA A 179 -16.57 1.87 12.01
C ALA A 179 -16.57 0.42 12.51
N GLN A 180 -17.68 -0.09 12.99
CA GLN A 180 -17.82 -1.46 13.54
C GLN A 180 -18.73 -2.37 12.68
N ALA A 181 -19.20 -1.91 11.50
CA ALA A 181 -20.03 -2.73 10.63
C ALA A 181 -19.18 -3.77 9.90
N GLU A 182 -19.82 -4.80 9.38
CA GLU A 182 -19.19 -5.75 8.46
C GLU A 182 -18.61 -5.01 7.25
N ALA A 183 -17.39 -5.33 6.87
CA ALA A 183 -16.74 -4.74 5.71
C ALA A 183 -17.09 -5.53 4.43
N PHE A 184 -17.12 -4.82 3.32
CA PHE A 184 -17.25 -5.39 1.98
C PHE A 184 -15.90 -5.28 1.28
N THR A 185 -15.44 -6.38 0.72
CA THR A 185 -14.21 -6.40 -0.06
C THR A 185 -14.50 -6.01 -1.50
N LEU A 186 -13.67 -5.14 -2.05
CA LEU A 186 -13.76 -4.60 -3.39
C LEU A 186 -12.43 -4.69 -4.08
N ASP A 187 -12.46 -5.17 -5.29
CA ASP A 187 -11.31 -5.13 -6.18
C ASP A 187 -11.20 -3.76 -6.84
N PHE A 188 -9.98 -3.30 -7.04
CA PHE A 188 -9.68 -2.08 -7.78
C PHE A 188 -8.43 -2.26 -8.63
N ASP A 189 -8.38 -1.49 -9.69
CA ASP A 189 -7.35 -1.53 -10.71
C ASP A 189 -7.18 -0.13 -11.27
N MET A 190 -5.96 0.43 -11.18
CA MET A 190 -5.67 1.81 -11.56
C MET A 190 -4.31 1.92 -12.23
N ASP A 191 -4.26 2.64 -13.33
CA ASP A 191 -3.02 3.04 -14.00
C ASP A 191 -2.78 4.53 -13.88
N ARG A 192 -1.51 4.92 -13.76
CA ARG A 192 -1.09 6.30 -13.89
C ARG A 192 0.24 6.42 -14.61
N LYS A 193 0.31 7.36 -15.55
CA LYS A 193 1.57 7.79 -16.13
C LYS A 193 2.30 8.71 -15.15
N ILE A 194 3.59 8.45 -14.95
CA ILE A 194 4.46 9.28 -14.11
C ILE A 194 5.08 10.35 -14.99
N SER A 195 5.04 11.61 -14.53
CA SER A 195 5.69 12.71 -15.21
C SER A 195 7.22 12.65 -15.07
N GLN A 196 7.95 13.32 -15.97
CA GLN A 196 9.42 13.38 -15.86
C GLN A 196 9.88 14.08 -14.57
N GLU A 197 9.14 15.08 -14.11
CA GLU A 197 9.43 15.78 -12.86
C GLU A 197 9.29 14.86 -11.65
N GLU A 198 8.24 14.03 -11.61
CA GLU A 198 8.07 13.04 -10.53
C GLU A 198 9.17 11.97 -10.54
N LYS A 199 9.57 11.49 -11.72
CA LYS A 199 10.69 10.55 -11.85
C LYS A 199 11.98 11.15 -11.32
N GLN A 200 12.27 12.39 -11.73
CA GLN A 200 13.44 13.12 -11.28
C GLN A 200 13.43 13.28 -9.76
N ALA A 201 12.31 13.73 -9.19
CA ALA A 201 12.16 13.92 -7.75
C ALA A 201 12.37 12.63 -6.96
N LEU A 202 11.83 11.50 -7.44
CA LEU A 202 12.03 10.18 -6.84
C LEU A 202 13.49 9.74 -6.90
N ALA A 203 14.15 9.89 -8.04
CA ALA A 203 15.54 9.49 -8.22
C ALA A 203 16.50 10.37 -7.40
N ASP A 204 16.28 11.68 -7.38
CA ASP A 204 17.10 12.61 -6.62
C ASP A 204 16.95 12.36 -5.12
N LYS A 205 15.71 12.15 -4.66
CA LYS A 205 15.47 11.83 -3.25
C LYS A 205 16.04 10.48 -2.86
N ALA A 206 15.96 9.48 -3.73
CA ALA A 206 16.57 8.18 -3.51
C ALA A 206 18.10 8.30 -3.37
N ARG A 207 18.76 9.02 -4.28
CA ARG A 207 20.20 9.26 -4.21
C ARG A 207 20.59 10.01 -2.95
N THR A 208 19.92 11.11 -2.65
CA THR A 208 20.20 11.92 -1.46
C THR A 208 20.00 11.13 -0.18
N SER A 209 18.87 10.43 -0.03
CA SER A 209 18.59 9.63 1.16
C SER A 209 19.62 8.51 1.38
N VAL A 210 20.07 7.84 0.31
CA VAL A 210 21.10 6.80 0.42
C VAL A 210 22.46 7.41 0.81
N LEU A 211 22.86 8.50 0.16
CA LEU A 211 24.12 9.17 0.46
C LEU A 211 24.14 9.75 1.88
N ASP A 212 23.06 10.38 2.32
CA ASP A 212 22.93 10.93 3.68
C ASP A 212 23.03 9.82 4.74
N ASN A 213 22.42 8.66 4.50
CA ASN A 213 22.54 7.51 5.40
C ASN A 213 23.97 6.96 5.42
N ILE A 214 24.64 6.83 4.26
CA ILE A 214 26.04 6.40 4.20
C ILE A 214 26.93 7.35 4.99
N VAL A 215 26.75 8.65 4.79
CA VAL A 215 27.56 9.70 5.48
C VAL A 215 27.24 9.70 6.97
N SER A 216 25.98 9.64 7.36
CA SER A 216 25.54 9.62 8.77
C SER A 216 26.08 8.39 9.51
N ASP A 217 25.95 7.21 8.92
CA ASP A 217 26.45 5.96 9.53
C ASP A 217 27.99 5.98 9.61
N TRP A 218 28.64 6.58 8.61
CA TRP A 218 30.10 6.76 8.62
C TRP A 218 30.58 7.75 9.67
N VAL A 219 29.93 8.94 9.77
CA VAL A 219 30.26 9.96 10.79
C VAL A 219 29.96 9.44 12.20
N GLY A 220 28.82 8.73 12.38
CA GLY A 220 28.46 8.10 13.65
C GLY A 220 29.44 7.01 14.08
N ALA A 221 30.09 6.35 13.13
CA ALA A 221 31.12 5.34 13.40
C ALA A 221 32.48 5.95 13.78
N ILE A 222 32.77 7.22 13.37
CA ILE A 222 34.03 7.91 13.71
C ILE A 222 33.96 8.56 15.12
N GLY A 223 32.74 8.68 15.71
CA GLY A 223 32.55 9.15 17.09
C GLY A 223 33.11 10.56 17.35
N PHE A 224 32.38 11.57 16.87
CA PHE A 224 32.53 12.94 17.38
C PHE A 224 31.52 13.22 18.48
#